data_a1f42b2171e22d78740a110b11b3306a
#
_entry.id   a1f42b2171e22d78740a110b11b3306a
#
_cell.length_a   1.000
_cell.length_b   1.000
_cell.length_c   1.000
_cell.angle_alpha   90.00
_cell.angle_beta   90.00
_cell.angle_gamma   90.00
#
_symmetry.space_group_name_H-M   'P 1'
#
loop_
_entity.id
_entity.type
_entity.pdbx_description
1 polymer ?
#
loop_
_entity_poly.entity_id
_entity_poly.type
_entity_poly.pdbx_seq_one_letter_code
_entity_poly.pdbx_strand_id
1 'polypeptide(L)'
;MLPAQYRMTRSAEFGLTVSRGKRAAQPDIVVYTRSDDSGAPGPRIGLVVSKAVGNAVIRHQVSRRLRHVARTVIDDLGSADRVVIRALPGSREALSPRLEQELRTALRRIKERSGGTR
;
A
#
# COMPACT_ATOMS: atom_id res chain seq x y z
N MET A 1 -7.61 -10.17 7.71
CA MET A 1 -8.28 -9.27 6.77
C MET A 1 -8.15 -7.83 7.25
N LEU A 2 -8.04 -6.87 6.34
CA LEU A 2 -7.87 -5.46 6.73
C LEU A 2 -9.23 -4.89 7.17
N PRO A 3 -9.33 -4.39 8.43
CA PRO A 3 -10.60 -3.82 8.91
C PRO A 3 -11.03 -2.60 8.08
N ALA A 4 -12.35 -2.41 7.99
CA ALA A 4 -12.93 -1.34 7.16
C ALA A 4 -12.39 0.04 7.51
N GLN A 5 -12.14 0.30 8.80
CA GLN A 5 -11.65 1.60 9.26
C GLN A 5 -10.28 1.97 8.69
N TYR A 6 -9.50 0.96 8.25
CA TYR A 6 -8.18 1.19 7.67
C TYR A 6 -8.18 1.15 6.15
N ARG A 7 -9.33 0.97 5.53
CA ARG A 7 -9.42 0.92 4.06
C ARG A 7 -9.63 2.30 3.49
N MET A 8 -8.80 2.63 2.50
CA MET A 8 -8.99 3.83 1.70
C MET A 8 -10.07 3.53 0.66
N THR A 9 -11.10 4.37 0.57
CA THR A 9 -12.25 4.12 -0.31
C THR A 9 -12.52 5.23 -1.31
N ARG A 10 -12.04 6.45 -1.04
CA ARG A 10 -12.34 7.61 -1.89
C ARG A 10 -11.32 7.75 -3.02
N SER A 11 -11.82 7.90 -4.25
CA SER A 11 -10.96 8.09 -5.43
C SER A 11 -10.02 9.27 -5.28
N ALA A 12 -10.51 10.39 -4.71
CA ALA A 12 -9.68 11.58 -4.49
C ALA A 12 -8.50 11.28 -3.56
N GLU A 13 -8.71 10.46 -2.54
CA GLU A 13 -7.66 10.10 -1.60
C GLU A 13 -6.59 9.22 -2.27
N PHE A 14 -7.01 8.27 -3.12
CA PHE A 14 -6.08 7.49 -3.93
C PHE A 14 -5.26 8.40 -4.83
N GLY A 15 -5.92 9.29 -5.55
CA GLY A 15 -5.26 10.20 -6.47
C GLY A 15 -4.23 11.10 -5.80
N LEU A 16 -4.58 11.67 -4.65
CA LEU A 16 -3.67 12.52 -3.89
C LEU A 16 -2.45 11.73 -3.41
N THR A 17 -2.66 10.51 -2.92
CA THR A 17 -1.57 9.70 -2.40
C THR A 17 -0.61 9.30 -3.51
N VAL A 18 -1.13 8.92 -4.68
CA VAL A 18 -0.29 8.54 -5.81
C VAL A 18 0.44 9.75 -6.42
N SER A 19 -0.26 10.89 -6.59
CA SER A 19 0.32 12.03 -7.27
C SER A 19 1.25 12.88 -6.38
N ARG A 20 0.97 12.95 -5.09
CA ARG A 20 1.72 13.82 -4.17
C ARG A 20 2.54 13.04 -3.14
N GLY A 21 2.33 11.74 -3.05
CA GLY A 21 3.05 10.92 -2.08
C GLY A 21 4.45 10.55 -2.54
N LYS A 22 5.18 9.96 -1.62
CA LYS A 22 6.47 9.37 -1.92
C LYS A 22 6.25 7.96 -2.46
N ARG A 23 7.18 7.50 -3.30
CA ARG A 23 7.02 6.24 -4.02
C ARG A 23 8.23 5.35 -3.82
N ALA A 24 7.99 4.06 -3.64
CA ALA A 24 9.03 3.04 -3.65
C ALA A 24 8.57 1.86 -4.48
N ALA A 25 9.32 1.50 -5.51
CA ALA A 25 9.00 0.37 -6.38
C ALA A 25 9.71 -0.90 -5.89
N GLN A 26 8.98 -2.00 -5.94
CA GLN A 26 9.48 -3.33 -5.64
C GLN A 26 9.18 -4.25 -6.83
N PRO A 27 9.69 -5.48 -6.88
CA PRO A 27 9.45 -6.35 -8.02
C PRO A 27 7.97 -6.63 -8.31
N ASP A 28 7.15 -6.76 -7.29
CA ASP A 28 5.76 -7.17 -7.43
C ASP A 28 4.74 -6.10 -7.05
N ILE A 29 5.17 -5.03 -6.40
CA ILE A 29 4.29 -3.94 -5.96
C ILE A 29 5.00 -2.59 -6.03
N VAL A 30 4.20 -1.53 -6.12
CA VAL A 30 4.69 -0.16 -5.93
C VAL A 30 3.93 0.42 -4.74
N VAL A 31 4.65 1.05 -3.83
CA VAL A 31 4.06 1.62 -2.61
C VAL A 31 4.17 3.14 -2.67
N TYR A 32 3.04 3.80 -2.41
CA TYR A 32 2.96 5.26 -2.31
C TYR A 32 2.53 5.62 -0.89
N THR A 33 3.17 6.63 -0.31
CA THR A 33 2.77 7.10 1.02
C THR A 33 2.61 8.61 1.02
N ARG A 34 1.64 9.07 1.80
CA ARG A 34 1.36 10.49 1.98
C ARG A 34 0.97 10.73 3.44
N SER A 35 1.33 11.87 3.97
CA SER A 35 0.88 12.30 5.30
C SER A 35 -0.35 13.19 5.14
N ASP A 36 -1.42 12.87 5.87
CA ASP A 36 -2.65 13.66 5.85
C ASP A 36 -2.75 14.46 7.14
N ASP A 37 -2.58 15.76 7.03
CA ASP A 37 -2.56 16.67 8.18
C ASP A 37 -3.95 17.23 8.53
N SER A 38 -5.00 16.72 7.89
CA SER A 38 -6.37 17.23 8.12
C SER A 38 -6.96 16.83 9.48
N GLY A 39 -6.33 15.90 10.17
CA GLY A 39 -6.86 15.35 11.41
C GLY A 39 -7.84 14.21 11.22
N ALA A 40 -8.11 13.83 9.98
CA ALA A 40 -8.97 12.69 9.69
C ALA A 40 -8.34 11.40 10.25
N PRO A 41 -9.16 10.47 10.79
CA PRO A 41 -8.62 9.26 11.40
C PRO A 41 -7.93 8.36 10.38
N GLY A 42 -6.91 7.66 10.84
CA GLY A 42 -6.14 6.71 10.04
C GLY A 42 -5.35 5.79 10.95
N PRO A 43 -4.39 5.02 10.41
CA PRO A 43 -3.95 5.07 8.99
C PRO A 43 -4.99 4.53 8.03
N ARG A 44 -4.77 4.79 6.73
CA ARG A 44 -5.62 4.22 5.68
C ARG A 44 -4.76 3.63 4.58
N ILE A 45 -5.17 2.45 4.10
CA ILE A 45 -4.45 1.74 3.05
C ILE A 45 -5.40 1.45 1.89
N GLY A 46 -4.99 1.84 0.71
CA GLY A 46 -5.71 1.56 -0.53
C GLY A 46 -4.96 0.57 -1.39
N LEU A 47 -5.69 -0.27 -2.10
CA LEU A 47 -5.13 -1.25 -3.01
C LEU A 47 -5.56 -0.94 -4.43
N VAL A 48 -4.62 -1.04 -5.37
CA VAL A 48 -4.90 -0.92 -6.80
C VAL A 48 -4.44 -2.21 -7.46
N VAL A 49 -5.39 -3.01 -7.94
CA VAL A 49 -5.11 -4.27 -8.63
C VAL A 49 -5.81 -4.20 -9.99
N SER A 50 -5.06 -3.81 -11.01
CA SER A 50 -5.60 -3.59 -12.34
C SER A 50 -5.69 -4.87 -13.16
N LYS A 51 -6.31 -4.76 -14.35
CA LYS A 51 -6.44 -5.89 -15.28
C LYS A 51 -5.09 -6.44 -15.75
N ALA A 52 -4.04 -5.63 -15.67
CA ALA A 52 -2.69 -6.08 -16.04
C ALA A 52 -2.20 -7.21 -15.15
N VAL A 53 -2.71 -7.35 -13.93
CA VAL A 53 -2.34 -8.43 -13.02
C VAL A 53 -2.95 -9.76 -13.46
N GLY A 54 -4.18 -9.75 -13.96
CA GLY A 54 -4.85 -10.95 -14.41
C GLY A 54 -6.36 -10.76 -14.47
N ASN A 55 -7.07 -11.88 -14.63
CA ASN A 55 -8.53 -11.86 -14.66
C ASN A 55 -9.13 -11.57 -13.27
N ALA A 56 -10.46 -11.49 -13.19
CA ALA A 56 -11.14 -11.13 -11.95
C ALA A 56 -10.81 -12.07 -10.78
N VAL A 57 -10.68 -13.36 -11.05
CA VAL A 57 -10.35 -14.35 -10.01
C VAL A 57 -8.96 -14.09 -9.47
N ILE A 58 -7.98 -13.91 -10.36
CA ILE A 58 -6.60 -13.64 -9.98
C ILE A 58 -6.49 -12.32 -9.22
N ARG A 59 -7.15 -11.26 -9.71
CA ARG A 59 -7.15 -9.97 -9.05
C ARG A 59 -7.72 -10.05 -7.64
N HIS A 60 -8.77 -10.86 -7.47
CA HIS A 60 -9.37 -11.05 -6.16
C HIS A 60 -8.40 -11.76 -5.20
N GLN A 61 -7.71 -12.77 -5.69
CA GLN A 61 -6.71 -13.49 -4.89
C GLN A 61 -5.57 -12.58 -4.45
N VAL A 62 -5.06 -11.76 -5.37
CA VAL A 62 -3.99 -10.80 -5.07
C VAL A 62 -4.48 -9.78 -4.05
N SER A 63 -5.70 -9.26 -4.22
CA SER A 63 -6.27 -8.30 -3.27
C SER A 63 -6.38 -8.89 -1.87
N ARG A 64 -6.79 -10.14 -1.75
CA ARG A 64 -6.89 -10.81 -0.45
C ARG A 64 -5.53 -10.92 0.23
N ARG A 65 -4.51 -11.34 -0.53
CA ARG A 65 -3.15 -11.43 0.01
C ARG A 65 -2.64 -10.07 0.46
N LEU A 66 -2.86 -9.04 -0.34
CA LEU A 66 -2.41 -7.68 0.00
C LEU A 66 -3.14 -7.12 1.22
N ARG A 67 -4.43 -7.40 1.36
CA ARG A 67 -5.17 -6.99 2.58
C ARG A 67 -4.60 -7.66 3.81
N HIS A 68 -4.30 -8.94 3.72
CA HIS A 68 -3.68 -9.67 4.82
C HIS A 68 -2.31 -9.09 5.18
N VAL A 69 -1.50 -8.83 4.16
CA VAL A 69 -0.16 -8.25 4.36
C VAL A 69 -0.26 -6.82 4.91
N ALA A 70 -1.19 -6.02 4.39
CA ALA A 70 -1.40 -4.65 4.87
C ALA A 70 -1.73 -4.62 6.36
N ARG A 71 -2.52 -5.57 6.83
CA ARG A 71 -2.86 -5.65 8.24
C ARG A 71 -1.63 -5.82 9.12
N THR A 72 -0.62 -6.55 8.65
CA THR A 72 0.57 -6.81 9.45
C THR A 72 1.41 -5.56 9.69
N VAL A 73 1.24 -4.51 8.88
CA VAL A 73 2.01 -3.27 9.02
C VAL A 73 1.22 -2.11 9.64
N ILE A 74 -0.05 -2.31 9.94
CA ILE A 74 -0.92 -1.25 10.47
C ILE A 74 -0.32 -0.62 11.73
N ASP A 75 0.21 -1.45 12.63
CA ASP A 75 0.76 -0.95 13.90
C ASP A 75 2.05 -0.14 13.73
N ASP A 76 2.67 -0.26 12.56
CA ASP A 76 3.89 0.50 12.24
C ASP A 76 3.57 1.85 11.60
N LEU A 77 2.30 2.12 11.32
CA LEU A 77 1.86 3.35 10.68
C LEU A 77 1.25 4.31 11.70
N GLY A 78 1.40 5.61 11.46
CA GLY A 78 0.77 6.64 12.26
C GLY A 78 -0.62 6.99 11.73
N SER A 79 -1.40 7.73 12.54
CA SER A 79 -2.77 8.09 12.17
C SER A 79 -2.84 8.97 10.92
N ALA A 80 -1.78 9.72 10.62
CA ALA A 80 -1.74 10.58 9.44
C ALA A 80 -1.30 9.84 8.18
N ASP A 81 -0.83 8.60 8.30
CA ASP A 81 -0.30 7.87 7.16
C ASP A 81 -1.38 7.40 6.20
N ARG A 82 -1.17 7.69 4.92
CA ARG A 82 -1.99 7.22 3.81
C ARG A 82 -1.10 6.44 2.88
N VAL A 83 -1.46 5.19 2.62
CA VAL A 83 -0.63 4.26 1.85
C VAL A 83 -1.46 3.70 0.70
N VAL A 84 -0.91 3.71 -0.51
CA VAL A 84 -1.49 3.02 -1.65
C VAL A 84 -0.51 1.95 -2.10
N ILE A 85 -1.00 0.72 -2.23
CA ILE A 85 -0.22 -0.41 -2.74
C ILE A 85 -0.77 -0.75 -4.11
N ARG A 86 0.04 -0.58 -5.13
CA ARG A 86 -0.31 -0.94 -6.51
C ARG A 86 0.34 -2.28 -6.85
N ALA A 87 -0.48 -3.26 -7.20
CA ALA A 87 0.01 -4.57 -7.62
C ALA A 87 0.54 -4.50 -9.04
N LEU A 88 1.73 -5.07 -9.24
CA LEU A 88 2.33 -5.28 -10.56
C LEU A 88 2.02 -6.70 -11.03
N PRO A 89 2.21 -7.01 -12.34
CA PRO A 89 1.87 -8.34 -12.85
C PRO A 89 2.52 -9.51 -12.08
N GLY A 90 3.74 -9.33 -11.59
CA GLY A 90 4.43 -10.38 -10.81
C GLY A 90 3.74 -10.75 -9.51
N SER A 91 2.86 -9.88 -8.99
CA SER A 91 2.17 -10.13 -7.73
C SER A 91 1.25 -11.35 -7.78
N ARG A 92 0.81 -11.74 -8.97
CA ARG A 92 -0.06 -12.91 -9.13
C ARG A 92 0.62 -14.19 -8.66
N GLU A 93 1.94 -14.25 -8.72
CA GLU A 93 2.73 -15.42 -8.34
C GLU A 93 3.39 -15.26 -6.98
N ALA A 94 3.34 -14.08 -6.39
CA ALA A 94 3.98 -13.81 -5.11
C ALA A 94 3.07 -14.22 -3.95
N LEU A 95 3.61 -15.02 -3.04
CA LEU A 95 2.89 -15.41 -1.83
C LEU A 95 2.99 -14.33 -0.77
N SER A 96 2.13 -14.42 0.25
CA SER A 96 2.03 -13.39 1.28
C SER A 96 3.34 -13.04 1.97
N PRO A 97 4.21 -14.00 2.35
CA PRO A 97 5.49 -13.64 2.98
C PRO A 97 6.37 -12.77 2.10
N ARG A 98 6.40 -13.03 0.79
CA ARG A 98 7.17 -12.22 -0.15
C ARG A 98 6.58 -10.82 -0.29
N LEU A 99 5.25 -10.72 -0.40
CA LEU A 99 4.57 -9.43 -0.51
C LEU A 99 4.77 -8.61 0.77
N GLU A 100 4.74 -9.26 1.93
CA GLU A 100 5.00 -8.58 3.20
C GLU A 100 6.41 -8.03 3.24
N GLN A 101 7.40 -8.81 2.83
CA GLN A 101 8.79 -8.36 2.80
C GLN A 101 8.95 -7.16 1.87
N GLU A 102 8.32 -7.19 0.69
CA GLU A 102 8.39 -6.08 -0.25
C GLU A 102 7.73 -4.83 0.31
N LEU A 103 6.57 -4.99 0.95
CA LEU A 103 5.86 -3.85 1.55
C LEU A 103 6.71 -3.22 2.66
N ARG A 104 7.26 -4.03 3.56
CA ARG A 104 8.10 -3.52 4.65
C ARG A 104 9.35 -2.85 4.12
N THR A 105 9.97 -3.42 3.09
CA THR A 105 11.15 -2.84 2.45
C THR A 105 10.81 -1.48 1.84
N ALA A 106 9.70 -1.39 1.12
CA ALA A 106 9.27 -0.14 0.49
C ALA A 106 8.99 0.94 1.52
N LEU A 107 8.26 0.61 2.59
CA LEU A 107 7.95 1.56 3.66
C LEU A 107 9.22 2.04 4.35
N ARG A 108 10.16 1.14 4.63
CA ARG A 108 11.44 1.50 5.23
C ARG A 108 12.24 2.43 4.33
N ARG A 109 12.31 2.15 3.03
CA ARG A 109 13.04 3.00 2.08
C ARG A 109 12.46 4.39 1.99
N ILE A 110 11.14 4.51 2.00
CA ILE A 110 10.48 5.81 1.99
C ILE A 110 10.83 6.58 3.25
N LYS A 111 10.77 5.91 4.40
CA LYS A 111 11.09 6.52 5.68
C LYS A 111 12.54 6.96 5.75
N GLU A 112 13.46 6.13 5.27
CA GLU A 112 14.90 6.46 5.25
C GLU A 112 15.16 7.68 4.38
N ARG A 113 14.54 7.77 3.21
CA ARG A 113 14.70 8.93 2.34
C ARG A 113 14.20 10.21 2.99
N SER A 114 13.09 10.12 3.74
CA SER A 114 12.55 11.27 4.46
C SER A 114 13.46 11.69 5.60
N GLY A 115 13.99 10.71 6.35
CA GLY A 115 14.94 10.98 7.44
C GLY A 115 16.29 11.44 6.94
N GLY A 116 16.73 10.92 5.78
CA GLY A 116 18.03 11.22 5.21
C GLY A 116 18.19 12.66 4.73
N THR A 117 17.11 13.42 4.67
CA THR A 117 17.16 14.83 4.25
C THR A 117 17.61 15.77 5.35
N ARG A 118 17.81 15.25 6.53
CA ARG A 118 18.24 16.08 7.67
C ARG A 118 19.73 16.30 7.73
#